data_cab7ef9374a2e6f43a0ac9baf1b48b3a
#
_entry.id   cab7ef9374a2e6f43a0ac9baf1b48b3a
#
_cell.length_a   1.000
_cell.length_b   1.000
_cell.length_c   1.000
_cell.angle_alpha   90.00
_cell.angle_beta   90.00
_cell.angle_gamma   90.00
#
_symmetry.space_group_name_H-M   'P 1'
#
loop_
_entity.id
_entity.type
_entity.pdbx_description
1 polymer ?
#
loop_
_entity_poly.entity_id
_entity_poly.type
_entity_poly.pdbx_seq_one_letter_code
_entity_poly.pdbx_strand_id
1 'polypeptide(L)'
;MTLGKYKGVKVDKIEVKVTDEEVDAEINRERESNARTINVEDRAVKDGDMTVIDFEGFVDGVAFEGGKGENHSLTIGSGSFIPGFEEGLIGAELNKETEVNVTFPEDYHAAELAGKPAVFKCTVKEIKEKQLPDLDDEFASEVSDFDTMAEYREDVQKKLTSKKEEEAKIAKEEAVLDAVIADAKMEIPDAMLETQQRQLLENFAQRIQAQGLTLEQYMQFTGLTAQTMMEQLKPEALKRIQSRLVLEAVAAAEKMEATEEDFEAEIKSMAEAYQMEADKVKELLGEQGAKQVKEDICVRKAADFIVDNAKEAKAAAKKTTKKEKAAEEKPEEA
;
A
#
# COMPACT_ATOMS: atom_id res chain seq x y z
N MET A 1 6.76 24.53 -26.31
CA MET A 1 5.76 23.44 -26.20
C MET A 1 4.63 23.67 -27.18
N THR A 2 4.07 22.59 -27.76
CA THR A 2 2.91 22.64 -28.66
C THR A 2 1.85 21.68 -28.08
N LEU A 3 0.65 22.24 -27.77
CA LEU A 3 -0.47 21.43 -27.32
C LEU A 3 -0.97 20.55 -28.47
N GLY A 4 -1.27 19.30 -28.15
CA GLY A 4 -2.01 18.40 -29.00
C GLY A 4 -3.52 18.53 -28.76
N LYS A 5 -4.26 17.46 -28.99
CA LYS A 5 -5.71 17.40 -28.75
C LYS A 5 -5.97 17.19 -27.26
N TYR A 6 -6.52 18.20 -26.59
CA TYR A 6 -6.85 18.16 -25.16
C TYR A 6 -8.38 18.16 -24.90
N LYS A 7 -9.24 18.39 -25.92
CA LYS A 7 -10.70 18.29 -25.83
C LYS A 7 -11.20 17.00 -26.44
N GLY A 8 -12.09 16.31 -25.74
CA GLY A 8 -12.72 15.08 -26.24
C GLY A 8 -11.74 13.91 -26.37
N VAL A 9 -10.77 13.86 -25.48
CA VAL A 9 -9.83 12.72 -25.34
C VAL A 9 -10.63 11.49 -24.91
N LYS A 10 -10.29 10.33 -25.48
CA LYS A 10 -10.99 9.08 -25.15
C LYS A 10 -10.19 8.33 -24.08
N VAL A 11 -10.90 7.97 -23.01
CA VAL A 11 -10.38 7.12 -21.94
C VAL A 11 -11.34 5.97 -21.69
N ASP A 12 -10.81 4.86 -21.18
CA ASP A 12 -11.64 3.71 -20.83
C ASP A 12 -12.53 4.06 -19.63
N LYS A 13 -13.80 3.62 -19.69
CA LYS A 13 -14.71 3.79 -18.57
C LYS A 13 -14.29 2.83 -17.45
N ILE A 14 -14.07 3.38 -16.26
CA ILE A 14 -13.81 2.62 -15.04
C ILE A 14 -15.17 2.31 -14.40
N GLU A 15 -15.51 1.01 -14.31
CA GLU A 15 -16.73 0.59 -13.64
C GLU A 15 -16.47 0.42 -12.15
N VAL A 16 -17.20 1.16 -11.34
CA VAL A 16 -17.20 1.02 -9.88
C VAL A 16 -18.27 0.00 -9.50
N LYS A 17 -17.83 -1.10 -8.91
CA LYS A 17 -18.70 -2.14 -8.34
C LYS A 17 -18.10 -2.60 -7.03
N VAL A 18 -18.91 -2.66 -6.00
CA VAL A 18 -18.58 -3.30 -4.74
C VAL A 18 -19.35 -4.61 -4.70
N THR A 19 -18.64 -5.72 -4.49
CA THR A 19 -19.25 -7.04 -4.37
C THR A 19 -19.53 -7.37 -2.91
N ASP A 20 -20.43 -8.31 -2.67
CA ASP A 20 -20.71 -8.77 -1.31
C ASP A 20 -19.49 -9.41 -0.65
N GLU A 21 -18.64 -10.08 -1.45
CA GLU A 21 -17.39 -10.67 -0.98
C GLU A 21 -16.40 -9.60 -0.46
N GLU A 22 -16.35 -8.43 -1.09
CA GLU A 22 -15.49 -7.33 -0.63
C GLU A 22 -16.02 -6.72 0.67
N VAL A 23 -17.34 -6.59 0.81
CA VAL A 23 -17.97 -6.15 2.06
C VAL A 23 -17.70 -7.17 3.17
N ASP A 24 -17.88 -8.47 2.88
CA ASP A 24 -17.59 -9.54 3.85
C ASP A 24 -16.11 -9.57 4.24
N ALA A 25 -15.20 -9.35 3.31
CA ALA A 25 -13.77 -9.29 3.58
C ALA A 25 -13.41 -8.12 4.51
N GLU A 26 -14.01 -6.95 4.31
CA GLU A 26 -13.77 -5.79 5.19
C GLU A 26 -14.33 -6.02 6.58
N ILE A 27 -15.56 -6.55 6.70
CA ILE A 27 -16.16 -6.91 7.98
C ILE A 27 -15.33 -7.99 8.70
N ASN A 28 -14.84 -9.00 7.98
CA ASN A 28 -13.97 -10.02 8.56
C ASN A 28 -12.62 -9.45 9.01
N ARG A 29 -12.06 -8.47 8.30
CA ARG A 29 -10.83 -7.77 8.75
C ARG A 29 -11.05 -7.06 10.07
N GLU A 30 -12.18 -6.36 10.21
CA GLU A 30 -12.56 -5.70 11.47
C GLU A 30 -12.80 -6.72 12.59
N ARG A 31 -13.46 -7.84 12.27
CA ARG A 31 -13.64 -8.97 13.17
C ARG A 31 -12.32 -9.54 13.67
N GLU A 32 -11.34 -9.71 12.78
CA GLU A 32 -10.01 -10.18 13.13
C GLU A 32 -9.23 -9.20 14.02
N SER A 33 -9.42 -7.89 13.79
CA SER A 33 -8.80 -6.84 14.61
C SER A 33 -9.35 -6.82 16.04
N ASN A 34 -10.61 -7.21 16.19
CA ASN A 34 -11.32 -7.26 17.47
C ASN A 34 -11.31 -8.67 18.11
N ALA A 35 -10.51 -9.60 17.59
CA ALA A 35 -10.36 -10.92 18.14
C ALA A 35 -9.77 -10.88 19.54
N ARG A 36 -10.35 -11.65 20.46
CA ARG A 36 -9.86 -11.81 21.82
C ARG A 36 -8.88 -12.98 21.87
N THR A 37 -7.81 -12.82 22.64
CA THR A 37 -6.86 -13.91 22.87
C THR A 37 -7.19 -14.57 24.20
N ILE A 38 -7.51 -15.85 24.18
CA ILE A 38 -7.80 -16.64 25.37
C ILE A 38 -6.71 -17.68 25.62
N ASN A 39 -6.35 -17.88 26.89
CA ASN A 39 -5.42 -18.95 27.27
C ASN A 39 -6.14 -20.30 27.21
N VAL A 40 -5.44 -21.29 26.67
CA VAL A 40 -5.93 -22.67 26.52
C VAL A 40 -5.01 -23.58 27.32
N GLU A 41 -5.58 -24.26 28.32
CA GLU A 41 -4.84 -25.15 29.23
C GLU A 41 -5.28 -26.61 29.12
N ASP A 42 -6.41 -26.88 28.47
CA ASP A 42 -7.11 -28.16 28.48
C ASP A 42 -6.94 -29.00 27.22
N ARG A 43 -6.21 -28.52 26.25
CA ARG A 43 -5.95 -29.21 24.98
C ARG A 43 -4.50 -29.00 24.44
N ALA A 44 -4.13 -29.86 23.53
CA ALA A 44 -2.89 -29.73 22.75
C ALA A 44 -2.97 -28.59 21.71
N VAL A 45 -1.83 -28.18 21.20
CA VAL A 45 -1.62 -27.16 20.16
C VAL A 45 -2.37 -27.53 18.89
N LYS A 46 -3.03 -26.55 18.30
CA LYS A 46 -3.69 -26.63 16.98
C LYS A 46 -3.12 -25.60 16.02
N ASP A 47 -3.43 -25.79 14.75
CA ASP A 47 -3.17 -24.80 13.72
C ASP A 47 -3.91 -23.48 14.01
N GLY A 48 -3.24 -22.34 13.83
CA GLY A 48 -3.74 -21.02 14.17
C GLY A 48 -3.53 -20.58 15.62
N ASP A 49 -3.12 -21.47 16.53
CA ASP A 49 -2.82 -21.09 17.90
C ASP A 49 -1.57 -20.19 18.00
N MET A 50 -1.63 -19.23 18.91
CA MET A 50 -0.47 -18.44 19.33
C MET A 50 0.18 -19.14 20.51
N THR A 51 1.41 -19.57 20.36
CA THR A 51 2.14 -20.32 21.40
C THR A 51 3.34 -19.53 21.92
N VAL A 52 3.69 -19.79 23.19
CA VAL A 52 5.00 -19.38 23.73
C VAL A 52 5.81 -20.65 23.94
N ILE A 53 6.94 -20.75 23.24
CA ILE A 53 7.76 -21.93 23.21
C ILE A 53 9.19 -21.66 23.68
N ASP A 54 9.80 -22.66 24.30
CA ASP A 54 11.26 -22.80 24.36
C ASP A 54 11.66 -23.86 23.33
N PHE A 55 12.76 -23.63 22.64
CA PHE A 55 13.27 -24.59 21.69
C PHE A 55 14.81 -24.65 21.71
N GLU A 56 15.35 -25.81 21.43
CA GLU A 56 16.77 -26.02 21.22
C GLU A 56 16.99 -26.99 20.05
N GLY A 57 17.73 -26.54 19.03
CA GLY A 57 17.98 -27.30 17.80
C GLY A 57 19.29 -28.03 17.79
N PHE A 58 19.29 -29.25 17.26
CA PHE A 58 20.46 -30.12 17.14
C PHE A 58 20.58 -30.59 15.69
N VAL A 59 21.82 -30.56 15.16
CA VAL A 59 22.21 -31.18 13.90
C VAL A 59 23.27 -32.24 14.22
N ASP A 60 23.04 -33.47 13.77
CA ASP A 60 23.90 -34.61 14.11
C ASP A 60 24.13 -34.81 15.62
N GLY A 61 23.15 -34.44 16.45
CA GLY A 61 23.19 -34.53 17.91
C GLY A 61 23.99 -33.41 18.59
N VAL A 62 24.46 -32.41 17.86
CA VAL A 62 25.19 -31.25 18.37
C VAL A 62 24.33 -30.00 18.27
N ALA A 63 24.18 -29.26 19.38
CA ALA A 63 23.48 -27.96 19.37
C ALA A 63 24.26 -26.96 18.49
N PHE A 64 23.52 -26.16 17.71
CA PHE A 64 24.11 -25.15 16.83
C PHE A 64 23.79 -23.73 17.30
N GLU A 65 24.63 -22.80 16.93
CA GLU A 65 24.50 -21.39 17.28
C GLU A 65 23.25 -20.80 16.59
N GLY A 66 22.42 -20.09 17.36
CA GLY A 66 21.13 -19.57 16.89
C GLY A 66 19.97 -20.59 16.91
N GLY A 67 20.21 -21.85 17.25
CA GLY A 67 19.19 -22.90 17.36
C GLY A 67 18.41 -22.90 18.67
N LYS A 68 18.72 -22.01 19.64
CA LYS A 68 18.06 -21.97 20.94
C LYS A 68 17.29 -20.67 21.13
N GLY A 69 16.04 -20.78 21.61
CA GLY A 69 15.22 -19.67 22.04
C GLY A 69 14.39 -20.01 23.26
N GLU A 70 14.18 -19.02 24.13
CA GLU A 70 13.36 -19.14 25.33
C GLU A 70 12.23 -18.11 25.29
N ASN A 71 11.02 -18.49 25.70
CA ASN A 71 9.80 -17.65 25.69
C ASN A 71 9.52 -17.01 24.32
N HIS A 72 9.75 -17.76 23.27
CA HIS A 72 9.52 -17.26 21.91
C HIS A 72 8.04 -17.36 21.54
N SER A 73 7.44 -16.25 21.12
CA SER A 73 6.05 -16.24 20.63
C SER A 73 5.99 -16.72 19.20
N LEU A 74 5.19 -17.72 18.92
CA LEU A 74 5.01 -18.33 17.61
C LEU A 74 3.53 -18.59 17.34
N THR A 75 3.05 -18.11 16.18
CA THR A 75 1.71 -18.49 15.67
C THR A 75 1.87 -19.70 14.77
N ILE A 76 1.20 -20.79 15.09
CA ILE A 76 1.24 -22.02 14.32
C ILE A 76 0.54 -21.82 12.96
N GLY A 77 1.21 -22.16 11.87
CA GLY A 77 0.74 -21.93 10.50
C GLY A 77 1.13 -20.57 9.92
N SER A 78 1.92 -19.76 10.65
CA SER A 78 2.38 -18.45 10.15
C SER A 78 3.48 -18.54 9.08
N GLY A 79 4.19 -19.66 9.00
CA GLY A 79 5.37 -19.82 8.13
C GLY A 79 6.58 -18.99 8.56
N SER A 80 6.63 -18.55 9.81
CA SER A 80 7.73 -17.75 10.36
C SER A 80 8.99 -18.58 10.64
N PHE A 81 8.83 -19.89 10.82
CA PHE A 81 9.90 -20.85 11.03
C PHE A 81 10.17 -21.68 9.77
N ILE A 82 11.22 -22.51 9.83
CA ILE A 82 11.56 -23.41 8.72
C ILE A 82 10.42 -24.40 8.47
N PRO A 83 10.19 -24.81 7.21
CA PRO A 83 9.10 -25.73 6.85
C PRO A 83 9.11 -27.00 7.68
N GLY A 84 7.95 -27.42 8.17
CA GLY A 84 7.78 -28.61 9.00
C GLY A 84 7.92 -28.36 10.51
N PHE A 85 8.43 -27.18 10.93
CA PHE A 85 8.62 -26.90 12.36
C PHE A 85 7.28 -26.61 13.05
N GLU A 86 6.48 -25.73 12.48
CA GLU A 86 5.18 -25.35 13.05
C GLU A 86 4.18 -26.51 12.99
N GLU A 87 4.17 -27.25 11.87
CA GLU A 87 3.37 -28.46 11.73
C GLU A 87 3.76 -29.57 12.72
N GLY A 88 5.05 -29.66 13.04
CA GLY A 88 5.57 -30.62 14.03
C GLY A 88 5.18 -30.30 15.47
N LEU A 89 4.76 -29.06 15.75
CA LEU A 89 4.23 -28.65 17.05
C LEU A 89 2.73 -28.89 17.20
N ILE A 90 2.00 -29.17 16.12
CA ILE A 90 0.57 -29.49 16.19
C ILE A 90 0.40 -30.80 16.97
N GLY A 91 -0.42 -30.76 18.02
CA GLY A 91 -0.61 -31.89 18.93
C GLY A 91 0.35 -31.92 20.12
N ALA A 92 1.32 -30.98 20.21
CA ALA A 92 2.16 -30.85 21.40
C ALA A 92 1.34 -30.46 22.63
N GLU A 93 1.64 -31.07 23.77
CA GLU A 93 0.96 -30.80 25.03
C GLU A 93 1.70 -29.69 25.82
N LEU A 94 0.93 -28.94 26.60
CA LEU A 94 1.45 -27.85 27.43
C LEU A 94 2.48 -28.40 28.44
N ASN A 95 3.63 -27.70 28.56
CA ASN A 95 4.72 -28.02 29.49
C ASN A 95 5.36 -29.42 29.31
N LYS A 96 5.18 -30.04 28.14
CA LYS A 96 5.89 -31.28 27.78
C LYS A 96 6.90 -31.03 26.66
N GLU A 97 8.04 -31.68 26.79
CA GLU A 97 9.04 -31.67 25.71
C GLU A 97 8.55 -32.50 24.53
N THR A 98 8.58 -31.89 23.35
CA THR A 98 8.18 -32.49 22.08
C THR A 98 9.37 -32.38 21.13
N GLU A 99 9.72 -33.48 20.45
CA GLU A 99 10.78 -33.49 19.44
C GLU A 99 10.16 -33.22 18.06
N VAL A 100 10.66 -32.16 17.39
CA VAL A 100 10.24 -31.78 16.05
C VAL A 100 11.38 -32.04 15.08
N ASN A 101 11.16 -32.92 14.11
CA ASN A 101 12.13 -33.30 13.11
C ASN A 101 11.89 -32.51 11.84
N VAL A 102 12.88 -31.73 11.38
CA VAL A 102 12.80 -30.88 10.20
C VAL A 102 14.06 -31.00 9.36
N THR A 103 13.99 -30.55 8.12
CA THR A 103 15.16 -30.40 7.25
C THR A 103 15.28 -28.95 6.83
N PHE A 104 16.44 -28.36 7.02
CA PHE A 104 16.69 -26.99 6.57
C PHE A 104 16.57 -26.89 5.04
N PRO A 105 15.96 -25.80 4.51
CA PRO A 105 15.97 -25.54 3.08
C PRO A 105 17.38 -25.50 2.48
N GLU A 106 17.52 -25.86 1.20
CA GLU A 106 18.82 -25.82 0.51
C GLU A 106 19.39 -24.41 0.34
N ASP A 107 18.50 -23.41 0.31
CA ASP A 107 18.80 -21.97 0.19
C ASP A 107 18.85 -21.25 1.55
N TYR A 108 18.99 -22.01 2.66
CA TYR A 108 19.05 -21.41 3.99
C TYR A 108 20.27 -20.51 4.13
N HIS A 109 20.09 -19.34 4.75
CA HIS A 109 21.13 -18.30 4.87
C HIS A 109 22.43 -18.76 5.54
N ALA A 110 22.36 -19.74 6.46
CA ALA A 110 23.55 -20.38 7.06
C ALA A 110 23.94 -21.62 6.24
N ALA A 111 24.95 -21.49 5.40
CA ALA A 111 25.42 -22.54 4.49
C ALA A 111 25.79 -23.86 5.19
N GLU A 112 26.20 -23.80 6.46
CA GLU A 112 26.55 -24.98 7.29
C GLU A 112 25.29 -25.77 7.73
N LEU A 113 24.11 -25.19 7.67
CA LEU A 113 22.87 -25.85 8.05
C LEU A 113 22.02 -26.22 6.82
N ALA A 114 22.26 -25.60 5.66
CA ALA A 114 21.48 -25.81 4.44
C ALA A 114 21.38 -27.28 4.06
N GLY A 115 20.15 -27.77 3.81
CA GLY A 115 19.84 -29.14 3.44
C GLY A 115 20.04 -30.20 4.52
N LYS A 116 20.46 -29.83 5.75
CA LYS A 116 20.72 -30.80 6.84
C LYS A 116 19.43 -31.09 7.63
N PRO A 117 19.28 -32.36 8.07
CA PRO A 117 18.25 -32.71 9.02
C PRO A 117 18.61 -32.18 10.41
N ALA A 118 17.60 -31.66 11.11
CA ALA A 118 17.72 -31.15 12.47
C ALA A 118 16.59 -31.68 13.36
N VAL A 119 16.87 -31.81 14.62
CA VAL A 119 15.92 -32.19 15.65
C VAL A 119 15.81 -31.03 16.62
N PHE A 120 14.62 -30.52 16.79
CA PHE A 120 14.33 -29.47 17.76
C PHE A 120 13.59 -30.06 18.97
N LYS A 121 14.14 -29.83 20.15
CA LYS A 121 13.46 -30.11 21.42
C LYS A 121 12.69 -28.86 21.81
N CYS A 122 11.37 -28.95 21.77
CA CYS A 122 10.49 -27.84 22.01
C CYS A 122 9.64 -28.09 23.26
N THR A 123 9.44 -27.04 24.05
CA THR A 123 8.49 -27.06 25.18
C THR A 123 7.49 -25.91 24.99
N VAL A 124 6.22 -26.24 24.85
CA VAL A 124 5.13 -25.26 24.76
C VAL A 124 4.78 -24.82 26.17
N LYS A 125 4.99 -23.54 26.50
CA LYS A 125 4.71 -22.94 27.80
C LYS A 125 3.30 -22.38 27.91
N GLU A 126 2.83 -21.77 26.82
CA GLU A 126 1.51 -21.17 26.74
C GLU A 126 0.88 -21.49 25.39
N ILE A 127 -0.40 -21.76 25.41
CA ILE A 127 -1.24 -21.86 24.21
C ILE A 127 -2.30 -20.79 24.33
N LYS A 128 -2.42 -19.96 23.31
CA LYS A 128 -3.46 -18.91 23.22
C LYS A 128 -4.22 -19.10 21.93
N GLU A 129 -5.54 -19.13 22.05
CA GLU A 129 -6.44 -19.21 20.91
C GLU A 129 -6.99 -17.83 20.58
N LYS A 130 -6.95 -17.48 19.28
CA LYS A 130 -7.59 -16.26 18.79
C LYS A 130 -9.08 -16.52 18.60
N GLN A 131 -9.88 -16.04 19.52
CA GLN A 131 -11.33 -16.15 19.45
C GLN A 131 -11.90 -14.95 18.71
N LEU A 132 -12.49 -15.21 17.56
CA LEU A 132 -13.19 -14.21 16.78
C LEU A 132 -14.58 -13.95 17.37
N PRO A 133 -15.01 -12.69 17.53
CA PRO A 133 -16.39 -12.38 17.93
C PRO A 133 -17.39 -12.91 16.91
N ASP A 134 -18.61 -13.21 17.32
CA ASP A 134 -19.69 -13.54 16.40
C ASP A 134 -20.10 -12.29 15.60
N LEU A 135 -20.54 -12.49 14.33
CA LEU A 135 -21.02 -11.40 13.49
C LEU A 135 -22.52 -11.15 13.75
N ASP A 136 -22.82 -10.54 14.88
CA ASP A 136 -24.15 -10.21 15.35
C ASP A 136 -24.30 -8.69 15.65
N ASP A 137 -25.46 -8.30 16.15
CA ASP A 137 -25.75 -6.90 16.44
C ASP A 137 -24.90 -6.36 17.60
N GLU A 138 -24.44 -7.23 18.52
CA GLU A 138 -23.50 -6.85 19.59
C GLU A 138 -22.14 -6.46 18.99
N PHE A 139 -21.63 -7.23 18.04
CA PHE A 139 -20.42 -6.89 17.29
C PHE A 139 -20.56 -5.56 16.55
N ALA A 140 -21.69 -5.33 15.85
CA ALA A 140 -21.91 -4.07 15.13
C ALA A 140 -21.83 -2.86 16.07
N SER A 141 -22.45 -2.96 17.26
CA SER A 141 -22.44 -1.90 18.27
C SER A 141 -21.06 -1.70 18.94
N GLU A 142 -20.24 -2.77 19.03
CA GLU A 142 -18.88 -2.65 19.59
C GLU A 142 -17.89 -1.95 18.62
N VAL A 143 -18.04 -2.17 17.30
CA VAL A 143 -17.07 -1.68 16.31
C VAL A 143 -17.52 -0.44 15.53
N SER A 144 -18.77 -0.01 15.74
CA SER A 144 -19.36 1.11 15.00
C SER A 144 -20.43 1.85 15.82
N ASP A 145 -20.98 2.91 15.22
CA ASP A 145 -22.10 3.68 15.79
C ASP A 145 -23.47 3.09 15.42
N PHE A 146 -23.54 1.86 14.90
CA PHE A 146 -24.77 1.20 14.45
C PHE A 146 -25.23 0.13 15.43
N ASP A 147 -26.53 0.01 15.60
CA ASP A 147 -27.14 -0.95 16.52
C ASP A 147 -27.33 -2.34 15.90
N THR A 148 -27.23 -2.47 14.56
CA THR A 148 -27.48 -3.74 13.86
C THR A 148 -26.41 -4.06 12.83
N MET A 149 -26.14 -5.36 12.61
CA MET A 149 -25.26 -5.83 11.55
C MET A 149 -25.72 -5.40 10.14
N ALA A 150 -27.02 -5.25 9.93
CA ALA A 150 -27.57 -4.81 8.64
C ALA A 150 -27.17 -3.36 8.34
N GLU A 151 -27.28 -2.46 9.30
CA GLU A 151 -26.90 -1.05 9.17
C GLU A 151 -25.37 -0.91 9.03
N TYR A 152 -24.60 -1.64 9.83
CA TYR A 152 -23.14 -1.67 9.75
C TYR A 152 -22.67 -2.13 8.36
N ARG A 153 -23.26 -3.22 7.84
CA ARG A 153 -22.97 -3.75 6.50
C ARG A 153 -23.27 -2.73 5.39
N GLU A 154 -24.40 -2.03 5.51
CA GLU A 154 -24.75 -0.97 4.56
C GLU A 154 -23.77 0.20 4.60
N ASP A 155 -23.30 0.58 5.77
CA ASP A 155 -22.28 1.62 5.94
C ASP A 155 -20.92 1.20 5.34
N VAL A 156 -20.45 -0.01 5.63
CA VAL A 156 -19.23 -0.58 5.03
C VAL A 156 -19.35 -0.57 3.50
N GLN A 157 -20.50 -0.99 2.95
CA GLN A 157 -20.74 -0.96 1.51
C GLN A 157 -20.69 0.46 0.95
N LYS A 158 -21.28 1.45 1.64
CA LYS A 158 -21.22 2.86 1.25
C LYS A 158 -19.80 3.39 1.28
N LYS A 159 -19.04 3.11 2.33
CA LYS A 159 -17.64 3.52 2.46
C LYS A 159 -16.77 2.93 1.36
N LEU A 160 -16.91 1.64 1.09
CA LEU A 160 -16.18 0.97 0.00
C LEU A 160 -16.57 1.54 -1.37
N THR A 161 -17.86 1.84 -1.58
CA THR A 161 -18.35 2.45 -2.83
C THR A 161 -17.74 3.82 -3.01
N SER A 162 -17.83 4.69 -2.01
CA SER A 162 -17.26 6.05 -2.04
C SER A 162 -15.75 6.03 -2.29
N LYS A 163 -15.03 5.11 -1.62
CA LYS A 163 -13.59 4.92 -1.82
C LYS A 163 -13.26 4.53 -3.26
N LYS A 164 -13.97 3.54 -3.80
CA LYS A 164 -13.79 3.09 -5.20
C LYS A 164 -14.18 4.16 -6.22
N GLU A 165 -15.22 4.96 -5.93
CA GLU A 165 -15.60 6.09 -6.78
C GLU A 165 -14.51 7.15 -6.82
N GLU A 166 -13.90 7.45 -5.67
CA GLU A 166 -12.77 8.37 -5.60
C GLU A 166 -11.53 7.83 -6.32
N GLU A 167 -11.19 6.56 -6.11
CA GLU A 167 -10.11 5.88 -6.83
C GLU A 167 -10.34 5.87 -8.34
N ALA A 168 -11.58 5.60 -8.79
CA ALA A 168 -11.95 5.64 -10.20
C ALA A 168 -11.87 7.04 -10.78
N LYS A 169 -12.25 8.07 -10.00
CA LYS A 169 -12.12 9.47 -10.40
C LYS A 169 -10.65 9.85 -10.60
N ILE A 170 -9.78 9.55 -9.64
CA ILE A 170 -8.34 9.80 -9.73
C ILE A 170 -7.74 9.08 -10.93
N ALA A 171 -8.05 7.79 -11.11
CA ALA A 171 -7.55 7.01 -12.23
C ALA A 171 -8.05 7.55 -13.60
N LYS A 172 -9.27 8.06 -13.67
CA LYS A 172 -9.78 8.75 -14.87
C LYS A 172 -9.02 10.04 -15.14
N GLU A 173 -8.79 10.87 -14.12
CA GLU A 173 -8.02 12.10 -14.22
C GLU A 173 -6.59 11.82 -14.74
N GLU A 174 -5.93 10.82 -14.19
CA GLU A 174 -4.60 10.39 -14.63
C GLU A 174 -4.61 9.90 -16.09
N ALA A 175 -5.58 9.05 -16.46
CA ALA A 175 -5.67 8.53 -17.82
C ALA A 175 -5.93 9.64 -18.86
N VAL A 176 -6.77 10.61 -18.52
CA VAL A 176 -7.04 11.78 -19.38
C VAL A 176 -5.77 12.61 -19.54
N LEU A 177 -5.10 12.91 -18.44
CA LEU A 177 -3.88 13.69 -18.44
C LEU A 177 -2.75 13.01 -19.23
N ASP A 178 -2.55 11.71 -19.01
CA ASP A 178 -1.56 10.92 -19.75
C ASP A 178 -1.83 10.91 -21.25
N ALA A 179 -3.09 10.81 -21.66
CA ALA A 179 -3.48 10.87 -23.06
C ALA A 179 -3.25 12.27 -23.69
N VAL A 180 -3.46 13.35 -22.94
CA VAL A 180 -3.16 14.73 -23.40
C VAL A 180 -1.66 14.95 -23.49
N ILE A 181 -0.88 14.45 -22.52
CA ILE A 181 0.59 14.52 -22.53
C ILE A 181 1.17 13.79 -23.76
N ALA A 182 0.64 12.60 -24.06
CA ALA A 182 1.11 11.78 -25.17
C ALA A 182 0.91 12.46 -26.54
N ASP A 183 -0.12 13.31 -26.67
CA ASP A 183 -0.39 14.05 -27.92
C ASP A 183 0.33 15.42 -27.98
N ALA A 184 0.89 15.87 -26.86
CA ALA A 184 1.64 17.12 -26.76
C ALA A 184 3.12 16.95 -27.18
N LYS A 185 3.71 17.99 -27.76
CA LYS A 185 5.14 18.03 -28.09
C LYS A 185 5.85 19.04 -27.19
N MET A 186 6.80 18.56 -26.42
CA MET A 186 7.60 19.40 -25.53
C MET A 186 9.03 18.90 -25.41
N GLU A 187 9.95 19.83 -25.22
CA GLU A 187 11.33 19.56 -24.85
C GLU A 187 11.51 20.02 -23.40
N ILE A 188 12.00 19.14 -22.56
CA ILE A 188 12.24 19.40 -21.14
C ILE A 188 13.74 19.48 -20.95
N PRO A 189 14.28 20.62 -20.52
CA PRO A 189 15.70 20.76 -20.21
C PRO A 189 16.11 19.89 -19.03
N ASP A 190 17.32 19.32 -19.11
CA ASP A 190 17.86 18.47 -18.02
C ASP A 190 17.90 19.20 -16.67
N ALA A 191 18.24 20.48 -16.65
CA ALA A 191 18.26 21.29 -15.43
C ALA A 191 16.87 21.37 -14.73
N MET A 192 15.79 21.38 -15.52
CA MET A 192 14.42 21.37 -14.98
C MET A 192 14.09 20.01 -14.39
N LEU A 193 14.53 18.94 -15.05
CA LEU A 193 14.35 17.57 -14.57
C LEU A 193 15.11 17.32 -13.27
N GLU A 194 16.38 17.72 -13.20
CA GLU A 194 17.20 17.60 -11.99
C GLU A 194 16.60 18.38 -10.80
N THR A 195 16.08 19.58 -11.07
CA THR A 195 15.43 20.38 -10.03
C THR A 195 14.20 19.66 -9.47
N GLN A 196 13.37 19.09 -10.34
CA GLN A 196 12.19 18.34 -9.94
C GLN A 196 12.54 17.05 -9.19
N GLN A 197 13.58 16.34 -9.63
CA GLN A 197 14.08 15.14 -8.93
C GLN A 197 14.55 15.48 -7.50
N ARG A 198 15.30 16.58 -7.33
CA ARG A 198 15.72 17.03 -6.00
C ARG A 198 14.53 17.35 -5.11
N GLN A 199 13.52 18.03 -5.64
CA GLN A 199 12.31 18.38 -4.91
C GLN A 199 11.52 17.13 -4.47
N LEU A 200 11.44 16.12 -5.35
CA LEU A 200 10.83 14.83 -5.00
C LEU A 200 11.62 14.11 -3.91
N LEU A 201 12.95 14.13 -3.98
CA LEU A 201 13.81 13.53 -2.97
C LEU A 201 13.68 14.23 -1.61
N GLU A 202 13.62 15.57 -1.60
CA GLU A 202 13.39 16.36 -0.38
C GLU A 202 12.02 16.04 0.24
N ASN A 203 10.96 15.99 -0.56
CA ASN A 203 9.63 15.60 -0.10
C ASN A 203 9.60 14.18 0.46
N PHE A 204 10.32 13.25 -0.17
CA PHE A 204 10.50 11.90 0.33
C PHE A 204 11.22 11.90 1.68
N ALA A 205 12.33 12.65 1.80
CA ALA A 205 13.09 12.77 3.04
C ALA A 205 12.23 13.32 4.19
N GLN A 206 11.42 14.36 3.93
CA GLN A 206 10.50 14.92 4.92
C GLN A 206 9.46 13.89 5.38
N ARG A 207 8.92 13.12 4.45
CA ARG A 207 7.91 12.09 4.75
C ARG A 207 8.47 10.97 5.63
N ILE A 208 9.67 10.46 5.33
CA ILE A 208 10.32 9.43 6.17
C ILE A 208 10.78 10.00 7.52
N GLN A 209 11.16 11.26 7.56
CA GLN A 209 11.50 11.95 8.82
C GLN A 209 10.29 12.07 9.75
N ALA A 210 9.10 12.31 9.22
CA ALA A 210 7.86 12.28 9.99
C ALA A 210 7.55 10.88 10.57
N GLN A 211 8.11 9.83 9.99
CA GLN A 211 8.03 8.44 10.48
C GLN A 211 9.19 8.07 11.43
N GLY A 212 10.05 9.03 11.79
CA GLY A 212 11.17 8.84 12.70
C GLY A 212 12.45 8.28 12.08
N LEU A 213 12.54 8.22 10.73
CA LEU A 213 13.72 7.74 10.01
C LEU A 213 14.41 8.90 9.27
N THR A 214 15.74 8.91 9.26
CA THR A 214 16.49 9.84 8.40
C THR A 214 16.72 9.23 7.01
N LEU A 215 16.93 10.08 6.00
CA LEU A 215 17.27 9.62 4.65
C LEU A 215 18.54 8.75 4.63
N GLU A 216 19.53 9.07 5.47
CA GLU A 216 20.76 8.29 5.58
C GLU A 216 20.49 6.89 6.14
N GLN A 217 19.70 6.78 7.21
CA GLN A 217 19.30 5.48 7.77
C GLN A 217 18.52 4.65 6.73
N TYR A 218 17.58 5.28 6.02
CA TYR A 218 16.84 4.61 4.95
C TYR A 218 17.77 4.05 3.87
N MET A 219 18.75 4.86 3.41
CA MET A 219 19.74 4.43 2.41
C MET A 219 20.62 3.28 2.95
N GLN A 220 20.99 3.29 4.23
CA GLN A 220 21.76 2.19 4.85
C GLN A 220 20.94 0.90 4.89
N PHE A 221 19.66 0.95 5.25
CA PHE A 221 18.81 -0.24 5.30
C PHE A 221 18.51 -0.82 3.92
N THR A 222 18.31 0.03 2.93
CA THR A 222 17.93 -0.40 1.57
C THR A 222 19.12 -0.66 0.64
N GLY A 223 20.33 -0.24 1.02
CA GLY A 223 21.50 -0.29 0.17
C GLY A 223 21.46 0.70 -1.02
N LEU A 224 20.50 1.60 -1.04
CA LEU A 224 20.35 2.59 -2.12
C LEU A 224 21.29 3.78 -1.91
N THR A 225 21.77 4.34 -3.02
CA THR A 225 22.51 5.61 -3.02
C THR A 225 21.57 6.76 -3.41
N ALA A 226 21.94 8.00 -3.05
CA ALA A 226 21.19 9.18 -3.47
C ALA A 226 21.06 9.27 -5.01
N GLN A 227 22.09 8.85 -5.75
CA GLN A 227 22.07 8.84 -7.21
C GLN A 227 21.07 7.82 -7.75
N THR A 228 21.06 6.60 -7.21
CA THR A 228 20.10 5.56 -7.61
C THR A 228 18.66 5.99 -7.30
N MET A 229 18.44 6.65 -6.16
CA MET A 229 17.12 7.19 -5.81
C MET A 229 16.70 8.30 -6.80
N MET A 230 17.58 9.20 -7.16
CA MET A 230 17.28 10.22 -8.17
C MET A 230 16.94 9.60 -9.54
N GLU A 231 17.65 8.55 -9.97
CA GLU A 231 17.34 7.83 -11.21
C GLU A 231 15.94 7.17 -11.15
N GLN A 232 15.59 6.58 -10.02
CA GLN A 232 14.26 6.00 -9.81
C GLN A 232 13.15 7.06 -9.82
N LEU A 233 13.42 8.27 -9.32
CA LEU A 233 12.48 9.38 -9.32
C LEU A 233 12.35 10.09 -10.68
N LYS A 234 13.25 9.80 -11.63
CA LYS A 234 13.28 10.45 -12.95
C LYS A 234 11.96 10.32 -13.73
N PRO A 235 11.31 9.15 -13.85
CA PRO A 235 10.04 9.02 -14.55
C PRO A 235 8.93 9.85 -13.92
N GLU A 236 8.84 9.86 -12.59
CA GLU A 236 7.84 10.64 -11.85
C GLU A 236 8.11 12.16 -12.01
N ALA A 237 9.36 12.59 -11.90
CA ALA A 237 9.75 13.97 -12.13
C ALA A 237 9.37 14.44 -13.54
N LEU A 238 9.65 13.61 -14.55
CA LEU A 238 9.29 13.87 -15.92
C LEU A 238 7.78 14.03 -16.09
N LYS A 239 7.00 13.07 -15.55
CA LYS A 239 5.52 13.10 -15.59
C LYS A 239 4.97 14.36 -14.93
N ARG A 240 5.49 14.77 -13.77
CA ARG A 240 5.06 16.01 -13.07
C ARG A 240 5.32 17.26 -13.87
N ILE A 241 6.51 17.38 -14.48
CA ILE A 241 6.83 18.51 -15.33
C ILE A 241 5.91 18.55 -16.55
N GLN A 242 5.73 17.43 -17.24
CA GLN A 242 4.86 17.32 -18.41
C GLN A 242 3.43 17.71 -18.09
N SER A 243 2.89 17.16 -16.99
CA SER A 243 1.55 17.47 -16.50
C SER A 243 1.37 18.97 -16.26
N ARG A 244 2.31 19.59 -15.54
CA ARG A 244 2.25 21.02 -15.22
C ARG A 244 2.29 21.88 -16.48
N LEU A 245 3.24 21.62 -17.38
CA LEU A 245 3.38 22.37 -18.63
C LEU A 245 2.15 22.25 -19.54
N VAL A 246 1.57 21.06 -19.63
CA VAL A 246 0.34 20.83 -20.41
C VAL A 246 -0.81 21.62 -19.82
N LEU A 247 -1.02 21.52 -18.50
CA LEU A 247 -2.14 22.19 -17.83
C LEU A 247 -2.00 23.72 -17.87
N GLU A 248 -0.81 24.26 -17.67
CA GLU A 248 -0.53 25.70 -17.85
C GLU A 248 -0.84 26.16 -19.28
N ALA A 249 -0.47 25.38 -20.28
CA ALA A 249 -0.76 25.71 -21.66
C ALA A 249 -2.25 25.59 -22.01
N VAL A 250 -2.98 24.64 -21.42
CA VAL A 250 -4.43 24.54 -21.54
C VAL A 250 -5.11 25.74 -20.86
N ALA A 251 -4.69 26.11 -19.65
CA ALA A 251 -5.19 27.29 -18.95
C ALA A 251 -5.01 28.57 -19.77
N ALA A 252 -3.84 28.72 -20.38
CA ALA A 252 -3.57 29.87 -21.27
C ALA A 252 -4.42 29.85 -22.55
N ALA A 253 -4.59 28.67 -23.19
CA ALA A 253 -5.40 28.52 -24.40
C ALA A 253 -6.90 28.81 -24.17
N GLU A 254 -7.42 28.40 -23.02
CA GLU A 254 -8.82 28.62 -22.62
C GLU A 254 -9.00 29.95 -21.85
N LYS A 255 -7.92 30.73 -21.65
CA LYS A 255 -7.91 32.01 -20.92
C LYS A 255 -8.52 31.87 -19.52
N MET A 256 -8.11 30.84 -18.80
CA MET A 256 -8.59 30.60 -17.45
C MET A 256 -7.95 31.57 -16.47
N GLU A 257 -8.76 32.16 -15.64
CA GLU A 257 -8.35 33.10 -14.61
C GLU A 257 -8.86 32.61 -13.25
N ALA A 258 -8.04 32.81 -12.22
CA ALA A 258 -8.47 32.61 -10.83
C ALA A 258 -9.23 33.85 -10.37
N THR A 259 -10.49 33.67 -10.01
CA THR A 259 -11.29 34.75 -9.42
C THR A 259 -10.86 35.04 -7.99
N GLU A 260 -11.24 36.19 -7.44
CA GLU A 260 -10.99 36.46 -6.00
C GLU A 260 -11.74 35.45 -5.11
N GLU A 261 -12.90 34.95 -5.51
CA GLU A 261 -13.65 33.93 -4.78
C GLU A 261 -12.87 32.60 -4.74
N ASP A 262 -12.27 32.18 -5.85
CA ASP A 262 -11.42 30.99 -5.90
C ASP A 262 -10.20 31.14 -4.99
N PHE A 263 -9.58 32.32 -5.03
CA PHE A 263 -8.42 32.62 -4.20
C PHE A 263 -8.78 32.61 -2.70
N GLU A 264 -9.88 33.25 -2.32
CA GLU A 264 -10.34 33.24 -0.91
C GLU A 264 -10.71 31.84 -0.44
N ALA A 265 -11.34 31.02 -1.28
CA ALA A 265 -11.64 29.62 -0.97
C ALA A 265 -10.38 28.81 -0.73
N GLU A 266 -9.33 28.99 -1.57
CA GLU A 266 -8.05 28.31 -1.41
C GLU A 266 -7.32 28.74 -0.14
N ILE A 267 -7.27 30.04 0.14
CA ILE A 267 -6.70 30.58 1.38
C ILE A 267 -7.42 30.02 2.61
N LYS A 268 -8.73 29.88 2.56
CA LYS A 268 -9.51 29.29 3.66
C LYS A 268 -9.15 27.82 3.86
N SER A 269 -9.05 27.06 2.78
CA SER A 269 -8.63 25.65 2.84
C SER A 269 -7.22 25.50 3.43
N MET A 270 -6.27 26.35 3.03
CA MET A 270 -4.93 26.39 3.59
C MET A 270 -4.95 26.75 5.08
N ALA A 271 -5.75 27.74 5.46
CA ALA A 271 -5.90 28.17 6.86
C ALA A 271 -6.42 27.04 7.76
N GLU A 272 -7.43 26.30 7.29
CA GLU A 272 -7.95 25.12 7.98
C GLU A 272 -6.90 24.00 8.09
N ALA A 273 -6.18 23.70 7.01
CA ALA A 273 -5.14 22.65 6.99
C ALA A 273 -3.97 22.96 7.94
N TYR A 274 -3.56 24.22 8.03
CA TYR A 274 -2.46 24.66 8.90
C TYR A 274 -2.91 25.14 10.28
N GLN A 275 -4.22 25.10 10.57
CA GLN A 275 -4.81 25.60 11.82
C GLN A 275 -4.42 27.07 12.12
N MET A 276 -4.48 27.91 11.09
CA MET A 276 -4.11 29.32 11.11
C MET A 276 -5.27 30.20 10.67
N GLU A 277 -5.21 31.49 11.00
CA GLU A 277 -6.17 32.45 10.46
C GLU A 277 -5.86 32.78 8.98
N ALA A 278 -6.91 32.96 8.15
CA ALA A 278 -6.79 33.23 6.72
C ALA A 278 -5.93 34.47 6.41
N ASP A 279 -6.07 35.53 7.21
CA ASP A 279 -5.29 36.77 7.04
C ASP A 279 -3.80 36.55 7.29
N LYS A 280 -3.45 35.67 8.24
CA LYS A 280 -2.06 35.32 8.53
C LYS A 280 -1.46 34.47 7.40
N VAL A 281 -2.25 33.59 6.78
CA VAL A 281 -1.81 32.83 5.60
C VAL A 281 -1.52 33.79 4.45
N LYS A 282 -2.39 34.79 4.18
CA LYS A 282 -2.17 35.81 3.16
C LYS A 282 -0.90 36.63 3.41
N GLU A 283 -0.68 37.01 4.67
CA GLU A 283 0.54 37.76 5.05
C GLU A 283 1.82 36.96 4.82
N LEU A 284 1.82 35.66 5.18
CA LEU A 284 2.97 34.77 4.96
C LEU A 284 3.26 34.49 3.48
N LEU A 285 2.22 34.38 2.66
CA LEU A 285 2.36 34.18 1.21
C LEU A 285 2.95 35.39 0.51
N GLY A 286 2.59 36.60 0.95
CA GLY A 286 2.97 37.84 0.27
C GLY A 286 2.45 37.89 -1.18
N GLU A 287 2.90 38.89 -1.94
CA GLU A 287 2.45 39.08 -3.33
C GLU A 287 2.86 37.93 -4.25
N GLN A 288 4.07 37.40 -4.07
CA GLN A 288 4.61 36.35 -4.93
C GLN A 288 3.93 35.00 -4.68
N GLY A 289 3.67 34.66 -3.41
CA GLY A 289 2.93 33.46 -3.04
C GLY A 289 1.47 33.53 -3.50
N ALA A 290 0.81 34.71 -3.35
CA ALA A 290 -0.55 34.89 -3.84
C ALA A 290 -0.65 34.70 -5.37
N LYS A 291 0.35 35.17 -6.12
CA LYS A 291 0.42 34.93 -7.57
C LYS A 291 0.56 33.45 -7.89
N GLN A 292 1.44 32.73 -7.18
CA GLN A 292 1.64 31.31 -7.35
C GLN A 292 0.35 30.51 -7.05
N VAL A 293 -0.36 30.85 -5.98
CA VAL A 293 -1.66 30.23 -5.63
C VAL A 293 -2.68 30.45 -6.76
N LYS A 294 -2.77 31.67 -7.33
CA LYS A 294 -3.66 31.93 -8.47
C LYS A 294 -3.27 31.12 -9.70
N GLU A 295 -1.98 30.95 -9.99
CA GLU A 295 -1.49 30.07 -11.07
C GLU A 295 -1.88 28.61 -10.83
N ASP A 296 -1.70 28.11 -9.62
CA ASP A 296 -2.06 26.73 -9.24
C ASP A 296 -3.58 26.48 -9.30
N ILE A 297 -4.40 27.49 -8.99
CA ILE A 297 -5.85 27.46 -9.21
C ILE A 297 -6.19 27.33 -10.71
N CYS A 298 -5.51 28.09 -11.58
CA CYS A 298 -5.71 27.99 -13.03
C CYS A 298 -5.32 26.59 -13.55
N VAL A 299 -4.23 26.02 -13.05
CA VAL A 299 -3.78 24.65 -13.40
C VAL A 299 -4.82 23.63 -13.00
N ARG A 300 -5.39 23.74 -11.80
CA ARG A 300 -6.47 22.86 -11.34
C ARG A 300 -7.75 23.00 -12.18
N LYS A 301 -8.18 24.21 -12.48
CA LYS A 301 -9.31 24.45 -13.40
C LYS A 301 -9.05 23.85 -14.79
N ALA A 302 -7.81 23.87 -15.27
CA ALA A 302 -7.46 23.24 -16.54
C ALA A 302 -7.53 21.70 -16.46
N ALA A 303 -7.13 21.09 -15.33
CA ALA A 303 -7.29 19.67 -15.11
C ALA A 303 -8.77 19.26 -15.11
N ASP A 304 -9.59 19.94 -14.33
CA ASP A 304 -11.04 19.71 -14.31
C ASP A 304 -11.66 19.85 -15.72
N PHE A 305 -11.27 20.88 -16.43
CA PHE A 305 -11.76 21.14 -17.79
C PHE A 305 -11.43 20.01 -18.77
N ILE A 306 -10.21 19.47 -18.77
CA ILE A 306 -9.86 18.37 -19.68
C ILE A 306 -10.59 17.07 -19.30
N VAL A 307 -10.80 16.83 -18.02
CA VAL A 307 -11.53 15.66 -17.50
C VAL A 307 -13.02 15.73 -17.86
N ASP A 308 -13.64 16.89 -17.68
CA ASP A 308 -15.06 17.13 -18.02
C ASP A 308 -15.31 17.01 -19.53
N ASN A 309 -14.35 17.41 -20.34
CA ASN A 309 -14.42 17.29 -21.80
C ASN A 309 -13.98 15.92 -22.33
N ALA A 310 -13.51 15.01 -21.47
CA ALA A 310 -13.11 13.67 -21.89
C ALA A 310 -14.32 12.81 -22.28
N LYS A 311 -14.13 11.90 -23.21
CA LYS A 311 -15.14 10.94 -23.66
C LYS A 311 -14.81 9.55 -23.14
N GLU A 312 -15.71 9.02 -22.33
CA GLU A 312 -15.61 7.64 -21.88
C GLU A 312 -15.99 6.69 -23.02
N ALA A 313 -15.08 5.80 -23.38
CA ALA A 313 -15.34 4.68 -24.27
C ALA A 313 -15.57 3.42 -23.42
N LYS A 314 -16.43 2.48 -23.90
CA LYS A 314 -16.49 1.18 -23.25
C LYS A 314 -15.10 0.54 -23.31
N ALA A 315 -14.60 0.06 -22.18
CA ALA A 315 -13.34 -0.65 -22.10
C ALA A 315 -13.30 -1.74 -23.15
N ALA A 316 -12.35 -1.66 -24.09
CA ALA A 316 -12.10 -2.75 -25.00
C ALA A 316 -11.63 -3.93 -24.16
N ALA A 317 -12.36 -5.04 -24.17
CA ALA A 317 -11.99 -6.25 -23.45
C ALA A 317 -10.51 -6.57 -23.75
N LYS A 318 -9.64 -6.42 -22.76
CA LYS A 318 -8.23 -6.81 -22.87
C LYS A 318 -8.24 -8.28 -23.29
N LYS A 319 -7.86 -8.57 -24.53
CA LYS A 319 -7.52 -9.91 -24.96
C LYS A 319 -6.34 -10.33 -24.09
N THR A 320 -6.61 -11.08 -23.04
CA THR A 320 -5.61 -11.86 -22.31
C THR A 320 -4.92 -12.72 -23.35
N THR A 321 -3.73 -12.33 -23.74
CA THR A 321 -2.85 -13.13 -24.59
C THR A 321 -2.52 -14.39 -23.78
N LYS A 322 -3.12 -15.48 -24.25
CA LYS A 322 -2.89 -16.86 -23.88
C LYS A 322 -1.43 -17.20 -24.21
N LYS A 323 -0.50 -16.83 -23.33
CA LYS A 323 0.94 -17.09 -23.46
C LYS A 323 1.59 -17.66 -22.21
N GLU A 324 0.77 -18.29 -21.35
CA GLU A 324 1.25 -19.01 -20.16
C GLU A 324 0.60 -20.40 -20.08
N LYS A 325 0.63 -21.16 -21.17
CA LYS A 325 0.32 -22.61 -21.15
C LYS A 325 1.05 -23.33 -22.27
N ALA A 326 2.37 -23.20 -22.30
CA ALA A 326 3.23 -23.98 -23.21
C ALA A 326 4.62 -24.23 -22.59
N ALA A 327 4.65 -24.54 -21.29
CA ALA A 327 5.88 -24.94 -20.61
C ALA A 327 5.67 -26.14 -19.66
N GLU A 328 4.60 -26.94 -19.89
CA GLU A 328 4.38 -28.18 -19.17
C GLU A 328 3.86 -29.24 -20.13
N GLU A 329 4.72 -29.66 -21.07
CA GLU A 329 4.65 -30.93 -21.73
C GLU A 329 6.01 -31.22 -22.38
N LYS A 330 6.88 -31.87 -21.62
CA LYS A 330 7.95 -32.69 -22.20
C LYS A 330 7.54 -34.13 -22.04
N PRO A 331 7.45 -34.89 -23.15
CA PRO A 331 7.29 -36.34 -23.06
C PRO A 331 8.63 -36.95 -22.64
N GLU A 332 8.54 -37.92 -21.75
CA GLU A 332 9.43 -39.01 -21.56
C GLU A 332 9.55 -39.80 -22.88
N GLU A 333 10.77 -40.04 -23.37
CA GLU A 333 11.20 -41.27 -24.02
C GLU A 333 12.60 -41.06 -24.66
N ALA A 334 13.54 -41.76 -24.18
CA ALA A 334 14.54 -42.71 -24.66
C ALA A 334 15.84 -42.58 -23.89
#